data_737cab125e7eb2acc4dc93a7cc1713b3
#
_entry.id   737cab125e7eb2acc4dc93a7cc1713b3
#
_cell.length_a   1.000
_cell.length_b   1.000
_cell.length_c   1.000
_cell.angle_alpha   90.00
_cell.angle_beta   90.00
_cell.angle_gamma   90.00
#
_symmetry.space_group_name_H-M   'P 1'
#
loop_
_entity.id
_entity.type
_entity.pdbx_description
1 polymer ?
#
loop_
_entity_poly.entity_id
_entity_poly.type
_entity_poly.pdbx_seq_one_letter_code
_entity_poly.pdbx_strand_id
1 'polypeptide(L)'
;MGLRDIIALVVLAGIWGGSFIFMRVAAPEFGIYVLVAVRTLLATAVLLPLLVLKGGLSQIRHHWFAIALVGLVNTAIPFVLFNYSSLHLEAGVNAILNATAPMFGAIVAWLWLGDKLTKSAIVGLLVGFVGVAVISQQKLGEGEVSFFPILTALLATTCYGIAASMMKNWLQGVKPLAVATGSQAFASIMLAPFALATLPATMPSNNAWINAVALAIGGTGIAYILYFKLIADVGPAKAITVAYLVPLFGIIWGVLLLQEHLSAQTIVGGIMILLGVALTTGVLTKRRKKSKLESA
;
A
#
# COMPACT_ATOMS: atom_id res chain seq x y z
N MET A 1 2.52 16.14 17.18
CA MET A 1 1.95 16.47 15.86
C MET A 1 1.09 17.71 16.04
N GLY A 2 1.32 18.73 15.24
CA GLY A 2 0.43 19.89 15.18
C GLY A 2 -0.85 19.56 14.38
N LEU A 3 -1.82 20.48 14.41
CA LEU A 3 -3.09 20.30 13.67
C LEU A 3 -2.86 20.08 12.17
N ARG A 4 -1.91 20.80 11.56
CA ARG A 4 -1.54 20.66 10.15
C ARG A 4 -1.06 19.25 9.79
N ASP A 5 -0.26 18.64 10.67
CA ASP A 5 0.27 17.28 10.46
C ASP A 5 -0.85 16.24 10.55
N ILE A 6 -1.80 16.44 11.47
CA ILE A 6 -2.97 15.56 11.61
C ILE A 6 -3.84 15.64 10.37
N ILE A 7 -4.11 16.85 9.88
CA ILE A 7 -4.87 17.07 8.64
C ILE A 7 -4.14 16.38 7.45
N ALA A 8 -2.84 16.58 7.30
CA ALA A 8 -2.05 15.97 6.25
C ALA A 8 -2.10 14.43 6.31
N LEU A 9 -2.04 13.87 7.53
CA LEU A 9 -2.14 12.42 7.75
C LEU A 9 -3.53 11.87 7.37
N VAL A 10 -4.59 12.57 7.77
CA VAL A 10 -5.97 12.19 7.46
C VAL A 10 -6.24 12.29 5.96
N VAL A 11 -5.81 13.38 5.31
CA VAL A 11 -5.92 13.57 3.86
C VAL A 11 -5.17 12.47 3.11
N LEU A 12 -3.94 12.16 3.52
CA LEU A 12 -3.15 11.09 2.91
C LEU A 12 -3.83 9.72 3.07
N ALA A 13 -4.39 9.44 4.25
CA ALA A 13 -5.15 8.21 4.48
C ALA A 13 -6.39 8.13 3.58
N GLY A 14 -7.10 9.25 3.42
CA GLY A 14 -8.25 9.36 2.50
C GLY A 14 -7.86 9.10 1.04
N ILE A 15 -6.74 9.66 0.59
CA ILE A 15 -6.22 9.47 -0.76
C ILE A 15 -5.81 8.00 -0.99
N TRP A 16 -5.04 7.42 -0.07
CA TRP A 16 -4.61 6.02 -0.21
C TRP A 16 -5.76 5.02 -0.05
N GLY A 17 -6.72 5.27 0.86
CA GLY A 17 -7.94 4.48 0.96
C GLY A 17 -8.78 4.56 -0.33
N GLY A 18 -8.88 5.74 -0.94
CA GLY A 18 -9.55 5.96 -2.23
C GLY A 18 -8.87 5.25 -3.41
N SER A 19 -7.58 4.93 -3.31
CA SER A 19 -6.87 4.21 -4.38
C SER A 19 -7.49 2.86 -4.70
N PHE A 20 -8.09 2.17 -3.73
CA PHE A 20 -8.76 0.88 -3.94
C PHE A 20 -10.04 1.03 -4.76
N ILE A 21 -10.77 2.15 -4.59
CA ILE A 21 -11.94 2.47 -5.42
C ILE A 21 -11.52 2.76 -6.85
N PHE A 22 -10.50 3.59 -7.02
CA PHE A 22 -10.00 3.93 -8.35
C PHE A 22 -9.56 2.67 -9.11
N MET A 23 -8.89 1.73 -8.43
CA MET A 23 -8.55 0.43 -9.02
C MET A 23 -9.81 -0.38 -9.36
N ARG A 24 -10.79 -0.46 -8.45
CA ARG A 24 -12.03 -1.21 -8.64
C ARG A 24 -12.81 -0.73 -9.87
N VAL A 25 -12.84 0.59 -10.11
CA VAL A 25 -13.55 1.20 -11.24
C VAL A 25 -12.75 1.11 -12.55
N ALA A 26 -11.44 1.35 -12.51
CA ALA A 26 -10.63 1.44 -13.73
C ALA A 26 -10.11 0.08 -14.23
N ALA A 27 -9.82 -0.88 -13.34
CA ALA A 27 -9.21 -2.15 -13.72
C ALA A 27 -10.05 -3.01 -14.69
N PRO A 28 -11.39 -3.05 -14.62
CA PRO A 28 -12.19 -3.81 -15.58
C PRO A 28 -12.03 -3.36 -17.04
N GLU A 29 -11.83 -2.06 -17.28
CA GLU A 29 -11.73 -1.50 -18.63
C GLU A 29 -10.28 -1.43 -19.13
N PHE A 30 -9.32 -1.12 -18.25
CA PHE A 30 -7.90 -1.03 -18.62
C PHE A 30 -7.18 -2.40 -18.63
N GLY A 31 -7.69 -3.36 -17.88
CA GLY A 31 -6.94 -4.56 -17.53
C GLY A 31 -5.85 -4.28 -16.48
N ILE A 32 -5.31 -5.36 -15.92
CA ILE A 32 -4.40 -5.28 -14.77
C ILE A 32 -3.05 -4.64 -15.08
N TYR A 33 -2.46 -4.91 -16.26
CA TYR A 33 -1.13 -4.41 -16.61
C TYR A 33 -1.17 -2.98 -17.14
N VAL A 34 -2.13 -2.66 -18.01
CA VAL A 34 -2.25 -1.32 -18.62
C VAL A 34 -2.54 -0.29 -17.55
N LEU A 35 -3.47 -0.57 -16.61
CA LEU A 35 -3.77 0.35 -15.53
C LEU A 35 -2.52 0.64 -14.67
N VAL A 36 -1.71 -0.38 -14.34
CA VAL A 36 -0.48 -0.16 -13.56
C VAL A 36 0.55 0.61 -14.37
N ALA A 37 0.72 0.32 -15.66
CA ALA A 37 1.65 1.05 -16.51
C ALA A 37 1.27 2.53 -16.62
N VAL A 38 -0.02 2.85 -16.83
CA VAL A 38 -0.54 4.22 -16.84
C VAL A 38 -0.31 4.89 -15.47
N ARG A 39 -0.64 4.20 -14.38
CA ARG A 39 -0.45 4.68 -13.01
C ARG A 39 1.01 5.06 -12.75
N THR A 40 1.95 4.16 -13.06
CA THR A 40 3.37 4.36 -12.76
C THR A 40 4.01 5.41 -13.68
N LEU A 41 3.59 5.46 -14.96
CA LEU A 41 4.05 6.45 -15.92
C LEU A 41 3.63 7.88 -15.51
N LEU A 42 2.36 8.09 -15.23
CA LEU A 42 1.84 9.40 -14.81
C LEU A 42 2.39 9.81 -13.43
N ALA A 43 2.54 8.87 -12.49
CA ALA A 43 3.19 9.16 -11.22
C ALA A 43 4.66 9.57 -11.41
N THR A 44 5.39 8.93 -12.33
CA THR A 44 6.74 9.32 -12.71
C THR A 44 6.76 10.73 -13.29
N ALA A 45 5.83 11.05 -14.18
CA ALA A 45 5.72 12.38 -14.79
C ALA A 45 5.50 13.50 -13.74
N VAL A 46 4.79 13.20 -12.63
CA VAL A 46 4.59 14.15 -11.52
C VAL A 46 5.83 14.25 -10.61
N LEU A 47 6.46 13.12 -10.30
CA LEU A 47 7.55 13.07 -9.32
C LEU A 47 8.91 13.48 -9.92
N LEU A 48 9.15 13.18 -11.20
CA LEU A 48 10.45 13.40 -11.86
C LEU A 48 10.84 14.88 -11.91
N PRO A 49 9.97 15.82 -12.29
CA PRO A 49 10.30 17.25 -12.26
C PRO A 49 10.72 17.73 -10.87
N LEU A 50 9.98 17.28 -9.84
CA LEU A 50 10.30 17.62 -8.45
C LEU A 50 11.65 17.04 -8.02
N LEU A 51 11.98 15.82 -8.45
CA LEU A 51 13.27 15.19 -8.16
C LEU A 51 14.42 15.95 -8.84
N VAL A 52 14.25 16.35 -10.11
CA VAL A 52 15.24 17.13 -10.87
C VAL A 52 15.51 18.46 -10.19
N LEU A 53 14.46 19.19 -9.81
CA LEU A 53 14.57 20.48 -9.10
C LEU A 53 15.30 20.34 -7.76
N LYS A 54 15.19 19.17 -7.08
CA LYS A 54 15.89 18.89 -5.82
C LYS A 54 17.27 18.22 -6.00
N GLY A 55 17.78 18.14 -7.23
CA GLY A 55 19.11 17.59 -7.55
C GLY A 55 19.26 16.10 -7.20
N GLY A 56 18.16 15.33 -7.24
CA GLY A 56 18.16 13.92 -6.81
C GLY A 56 18.43 12.89 -7.93
N LEU A 57 18.60 13.33 -9.19
CA LEU A 57 18.71 12.40 -10.33
C LEU A 57 20.00 11.57 -10.27
N SER A 58 21.10 12.13 -9.75
CA SER A 58 22.36 11.41 -9.54
C SER A 58 22.21 10.19 -8.64
N GLN A 59 21.32 10.26 -7.65
CA GLN A 59 21.07 9.14 -6.74
C GLN A 59 20.37 7.97 -7.45
N ILE A 60 19.44 8.23 -8.37
CA ILE A 60 18.84 7.18 -9.21
C ILE A 60 19.92 6.53 -10.05
N ARG A 61 20.78 7.32 -10.69
CA ARG A 61 21.85 6.81 -11.54
C ARG A 61 22.85 5.95 -10.75
N HIS A 62 23.21 6.38 -9.54
CA HIS A 62 24.18 5.66 -8.71
C HIS A 62 23.62 4.36 -8.13
N HIS A 63 22.34 4.35 -7.75
CA HIS A 63 21.67 3.22 -7.12
C HIS A 63 20.61 2.55 -8.03
N TRP A 64 20.77 2.69 -9.36
CA TRP A 64 19.75 2.28 -10.33
C TRP A 64 19.27 0.84 -10.16
N PHE A 65 20.20 -0.10 -9.94
CA PHE A 65 19.87 -1.51 -9.82
C PHE A 65 19.04 -1.82 -8.56
N ALA A 66 19.46 -1.30 -7.42
CA ALA A 66 18.72 -1.47 -6.16
C ALA A 66 17.34 -0.79 -6.25
N ILE A 67 17.26 0.41 -6.84
CA ILE A 67 15.98 1.11 -7.04
C ILE A 67 15.09 0.37 -8.05
N ALA A 68 15.65 -0.22 -9.11
CA ALA A 68 14.90 -1.02 -10.07
C ALA A 68 14.32 -2.28 -9.42
N LEU A 69 15.10 -3.01 -8.60
CA LEU A 69 14.61 -4.17 -7.85
C LEU A 69 13.53 -3.77 -6.83
N VAL A 70 13.72 -2.65 -6.12
CA VAL A 70 12.67 -2.10 -5.25
C VAL A 70 11.45 -1.70 -6.08
N GLY A 71 11.61 -1.11 -7.25
CA GLY A 71 10.53 -0.80 -8.18
C GLY A 71 9.75 -2.04 -8.61
N LEU A 72 10.44 -3.14 -8.86
CA LEU A 72 9.80 -4.43 -9.17
C LEU A 72 8.98 -4.95 -7.99
N VAL A 73 9.60 -5.02 -6.80
CA VAL A 73 9.02 -5.69 -5.62
C VAL A 73 8.06 -4.79 -4.84
N ASN A 74 8.26 -3.45 -4.84
CA ASN A 74 7.40 -2.51 -4.12
C ASN A 74 6.32 -1.86 -4.98
N THR A 75 6.45 -1.94 -6.32
CA THR A 75 5.55 -1.19 -7.21
C THR A 75 4.95 -2.09 -8.28
N ALA A 76 5.76 -2.66 -9.19
CA ALA A 76 5.25 -3.38 -10.35
C ALA A 76 4.43 -4.62 -9.93
N ILE A 77 5.04 -5.54 -9.20
CA ILE A 77 4.37 -6.79 -8.76
C ILE A 77 3.17 -6.49 -7.85
N PRO A 78 3.29 -5.75 -6.73
CA PRO A 78 2.15 -5.58 -5.84
C PRO A 78 1.01 -4.77 -6.45
N PHE A 79 1.28 -3.81 -7.33
CA PHE A 79 0.21 -3.08 -7.99
C PHE A 79 -0.57 -3.96 -8.98
N VAL A 80 0.11 -4.83 -9.72
CA VAL A 80 -0.56 -5.82 -10.60
C VAL A 80 -1.41 -6.77 -9.76
N LEU A 81 -0.88 -7.28 -8.65
CA LEU A 81 -1.58 -8.19 -7.76
C LEU A 81 -2.82 -7.53 -7.11
N PHE A 82 -2.71 -6.28 -6.66
CA PHE A 82 -3.86 -5.55 -6.15
C PHE A 82 -4.87 -5.17 -7.23
N ASN A 83 -4.44 -4.86 -8.44
CA ASN A 83 -5.37 -4.65 -9.55
C ASN A 83 -6.17 -5.92 -9.85
N TYR A 84 -5.48 -7.09 -9.89
CA TYR A 84 -6.17 -8.36 -10.05
C TYR A 84 -7.17 -8.61 -8.91
N SER A 85 -6.75 -8.43 -7.67
CA SER A 85 -7.61 -8.56 -6.50
C SER A 85 -8.83 -7.62 -6.57
N SER A 86 -8.63 -6.39 -7.06
CA SER A 86 -9.70 -5.38 -7.20
C SER A 86 -10.75 -5.71 -8.26
N LEU A 87 -10.48 -6.65 -9.18
CA LEU A 87 -11.51 -7.16 -10.09
C LEU A 87 -12.54 -8.03 -9.38
N HIS A 88 -12.18 -8.64 -8.25
CA HIS A 88 -12.96 -9.69 -7.60
C HIS A 88 -13.39 -9.34 -6.17
N LEU A 89 -12.63 -8.49 -5.46
CA LEU A 89 -12.92 -8.10 -4.08
C LEU A 89 -13.38 -6.65 -4.00
N GLU A 90 -14.20 -6.34 -3.00
CA GLU A 90 -14.60 -4.99 -2.68
C GLU A 90 -13.38 -4.12 -2.30
N ALA A 91 -13.47 -2.82 -2.59
CA ALA A 91 -12.41 -1.86 -2.27
C ALA A 91 -12.09 -1.83 -0.77
N GLY A 92 -13.13 -1.91 0.08
CA GLY A 92 -12.99 -2.00 1.53
C GLY A 92 -12.22 -3.25 1.98
N VAL A 93 -12.51 -4.42 1.40
CA VAL A 93 -11.80 -5.68 1.69
C VAL A 93 -10.33 -5.59 1.28
N ASN A 94 -10.04 -5.07 0.08
CA ASN A 94 -8.66 -4.87 -0.38
C ASN A 94 -7.88 -3.91 0.52
N ALA A 95 -8.50 -2.82 0.98
CA ALA A 95 -7.89 -1.88 1.91
C ALA A 95 -7.57 -2.54 3.27
N ILE A 96 -8.45 -3.42 3.77
CA ILE A 96 -8.21 -4.20 5.01
C ILE A 96 -7.06 -5.18 4.81
N LEU A 97 -7.04 -5.94 3.69
CA LEU A 97 -5.95 -6.87 3.39
C LEU A 97 -4.62 -6.14 3.22
N ASN A 98 -4.61 -4.96 2.61
CA ASN A 98 -3.41 -4.13 2.50
C ASN A 98 -2.83 -3.74 3.88
N ALA A 99 -3.66 -3.62 4.91
CA ALA A 99 -3.18 -3.32 6.26
C ALA A 99 -2.32 -4.44 6.86
N THR A 100 -2.30 -5.65 6.30
CA THR A 100 -1.41 -6.73 6.74
C THR A 100 0.07 -6.49 6.37
N ALA A 101 0.40 -5.51 5.53
CA ALA A 101 1.76 -5.24 5.09
C ALA A 101 2.80 -5.12 6.23
N PRO A 102 2.54 -4.44 7.36
CA PRO A 102 3.47 -4.42 8.49
C PRO A 102 3.66 -5.80 9.15
N MET A 103 2.69 -6.70 9.08
CA MET A 103 2.80 -8.06 9.62
C MET A 103 3.80 -8.86 8.78
N PHE A 104 3.64 -8.85 7.46
CA PHE A 104 4.61 -9.49 6.55
C PHE A 104 5.98 -8.80 6.62
N GLY A 105 6.02 -7.47 6.81
CA GLY A 105 7.25 -6.74 7.06
C GLY A 105 8.00 -7.25 8.30
N ALA A 106 7.31 -7.54 9.39
CA ALA A 106 7.90 -8.09 10.60
C ALA A 106 8.44 -9.52 10.39
N ILE A 107 7.69 -10.36 9.65
CA ILE A 107 8.13 -11.72 9.30
C ILE A 107 9.39 -11.68 8.43
N VAL A 108 9.38 -10.86 7.37
CA VAL A 108 10.54 -10.73 6.47
C VAL A 108 11.76 -10.17 7.20
N ALA A 109 11.57 -9.16 8.06
CA ALA A 109 12.64 -8.59 8.87
C ALA A 109 13.23 -9.64 9.84
N TRP A 110 12.39 -10.49 10.42
CA TRP A 110 12.87 -11.61 11.24
C TRP A 110 13.66 -12.62 10.43
N LEU A 111 13.17 -13.05 9.27
CA LEU A 111 13.81 -14.07 8.44
C LEU A 111 15.07 -13.57 7.73
N TRP A 112 15.08 -12.32 7.27
CA TRP A 112 16.15 -11.77 6.44
C TRP A 112 17.14 -10.90 7.20
N LEU A 113 16.64 -10.06 8.13
CA LEU A 113 17.45 -9.10 8.86
C LEU A 113 17.88 -9.63 10.25
N GLY A 114 17.34 -10.77 10.69
CA GLY A 114 17.59 -11.32 12.02
C GLY A 114 16.91 -10.53 13.15
N ASP A 115 15.98 -9.63 12.83
CA ASP A 115 15.23 -8.85 13.81
C ASP A 115 14.38 -9.79 14.68
N LYS A 116 14.52 -9.72 16.02
CA LYS A 116 13.78 -10.62 16.93
C LYS A 116 12.30 -10.22 17.02
N LEU A 117 11.40 -11.18 16.81
CA LEU A 117 9.98 -11.00 17.08
C LEU A 117 9.73 -10.97 18.59
N THR A 118 9.07 -9.92 19.06
CA THR A 118 8.63 -9.87 20.47
C THR A 118 7.41 -10.79 20.69
N LYS A 119 7.13 -11.20 21.95
CA LYS A 119 5.93 -11.96 22.28
C LYS A 119 4.65 -11.27 21.79
N SER A 120 4.58 -9.93 21.93
CA SER A 120 3.47 -9.14 21.42
C SER A 120 3.35 -9.23 19.89
N ALA A 121 4.47 -9.23 19.16
CA ALA A 121 4.45 -9.38 17.71
C ALA A 121 3.95 -10.75 17.28
N ILE A 122 4.36 -11.83 17.96
CA ILE A 122 3.87 -13.18 17.67
C ILE A 122 2.36 -13.27 17.88
N VAL A 123 1.84 -12.78 19.03
CA VAL A 123 0.39 -12.73 19.28
C VAL A 123 -0.32 -11.89 18.22
N GLY A 124 0.27 -10.74 17.84
CA GLY A 124 -0.27 -9.86 16.80
C GLY A 124 -0.37 -10.55 15.44
N LEU A 125 0.65 -11.30 15.04
CA LEU A 125 0.63 -12.11 13.81
C LEU A 125 -0.48 -13.16 13.85
N LEU A 126 -0.61 -13.91 14.95
CA LEU A 126 -1.67 -14.91 15.09
C LEU A 126 -3.07 -14.29 14.99
N VAL A 127 -3.33 -13.21 15.75
CA VAL A 127 -4.61 -12.50 15.70
C VAL A 127 -4.92 -11.96 14.31
N GLY A 128 -3.94 -11.34 13.66
CA GLY A 128 -4.13 -10.80 12.32
C GLY A 128 -4.38 -11.87 11.25
N PHE A 129 -3.67 -13.01 11.29
CA PHE A 129 -3.92 -14.11 10.37
C PHE A 129 -5.26 -14.79 10.62
N VAL A 130 -5.73 -14.89 11.86
CA VAL A 130 -7.11 -15.32 12.15
C VAL A 130 -8.11 -14.34 11.53
N GLY A 131 -7.87 -13.04 11.61
CA GLY A 131 -8.70 -12.02 10.93
C GLY A 131 -8.75 -12.20 9.41
N VAL A 132 -7.62 -12.51 8.77
CA VAL A 132 -7.57 -12.88 7.34
C VAL A 132 -8.39 -14.13 7.06
N ALA A 133 -8.27 -15.17 7.90
CA ALA A 133 -9.03 -16.41 7.75
C ALA A 133 -10.55 -16.19 7.86
N VAL A 134 -11.00 -15.33 8.79
CA VAL A 134 -12.42 -14.95 8.95
C VAL A 134 -12.96 -14.30 7.68
N ILE A 135 -12.23 -13.33 7.09
CA ILE A 135 -12.63 -12.70 5.83
C ILE A 135 -12.62 -13.71 4.68
N SER A 136 -11.60 -14.56 4.61
CA SER A 136 -11.47 -15.57 3.56
C SER A 136 -12.59 -16.58 3.58
N GLN A 137 -12.95 -17.07 4.78
CA GLN A 137 -14.04 -18.04 4.96
C GLN A 137 -15.38 -17.49 4.48
N GLN A 138 -15.66 -16.22 4.77
CA GLN A 138 -16.88 -15.57 4.32
C GLN A 138 -16.92 -15.47 2.79
N LYS A 139 -15.87 -14.98 2.17
CA LYS A 139 -15.84 -14.79 0.71
C LYS A 139 -15.92 -16.12 -0.05
N LEU A 140 -15.33 -17.18 0.49
CA LEU A 140 -15.47 -18.52 -0.08
C LEU A 140 -16.90 -19.09 0.12
N GLY A 141 -17.56 -18.76 1.25
CA GLY A 141 -18.93 -19.20 1.55
C GLY A 141 -19.99 -18.54 0.67
N GLU A 142 -19.73 -17.35 0.11
CA GLU A 142 -20.61 -16.67 -0.84
C GLU A 142 -20.62 -17.35 -2.24
N GLY A 143 -19.69 -18.28 -2.51
CA GLY A 143 -19.65 -19.09 -3.74
C GLY A 143 -19.20 -18.34 -5.02
N GLU A 144 -19.05 -17.02 -4.96
CA GLU A 144 -18.76 -16.18 -6.10
C GLU A 144 -17.25 -15.88 -6.27
N VAL A 145 -16.45 -16.03 -5.21
CA VAL A 145 -15.04 -15.63 -5.19
C VAL A 145 -14.14 -16.81 -4.83
N SER A 146 -13.17 -17.10 -5.67
CA SER A 146 -12.10 -18.05 -5.33
C SER A 146 -11.17 -17.45 -4.26
N PHE A 147 -10.37 -18.29 -3.58
CA PHE A 147 -9.33 -17.82 -2.65
C PHE A 147 -8.22 -17.00 -3.33
N PHE A 148 -8.07 -17.12 -4.65
CA PHE A 148 -6.96 -16.54 -5.40
C PHE A 148 -6.86 -15.00 -5.31
N PRO A 149 -7.94 -14.20 -5.40
CA PRO A 149 -7.87 -12.75 -5.20
C PRO A 149 -7.38 -12.33 -3.80
N ILE A 150 -7.75 -13.07 -2.76
CA ILE A 150 -7.25 -12.83 -1.41
C ILE A 150 -5.75 -13.14 -1.33
N LEU A 151 -5.34 -14.27 -1.92
CA LEU A 151 -3.93 -14.66 -2.00
C LEU A 151 -3.09 -13.61 -2.74
N THR A 152 -3.59 -13.07 -3.85
CA THR A 152 -2.87 -12.01 -4.58
C THR A 152 -2.71 -10.74 -3.75
N ALA A 153 -3.73 -10.32 -2.98
CA ALA A 153 -3.60 -9.19 -2.07
C ALA A 153 -2.56 -9.46 -0.95
N LEU A 154 -2.53 -10.68 -0.38
CA LEU A 154 -1.54 -11.05 0.63
C LEU A 154 -0.12 -11.17 0.06
N LEU A 155 0.04 -11.66 -1.16
CA LEU A 155 1.33 -11.66 -1.87
C LEU A 155 1.81 -10.24 -2.14
N ALA A 156 0.91 -9.32 -2.51
CA ALA A 156 1.24 -7.91 -2.67
C ALA A 156 1.79 -7.29 -1.36
N THR A 157 1.15 -7.57 -0.23
CA THR A 157 1.62 -7.09 1.07
C THR A 157 2.92 -7.76 1.53
N THR A 158 3.15 -9.01 1.16
CA THR A 158 4.43 -9.70 1.35
C THR A 158 5.54 -9.00 0.55
N CYS A 159 5.27 -8.61 -0.70
CA CYS A 159 6.21 -7.84 -1.51
C CYS A 159 6.57 -6.50 -0.84
N TYR A 160 5.60 -5.79 -0.23
CA TYR A 160 5.90 -4.59 0.55
C TYR A 160 6.83 -4.86 1.74
N GLY A 161 6.65 -5.98 2.44
CA GLY A 161 7.53 -6.41 3.52
C GLY A 161 8.98 -6.68 3.04
N ILE A 162 9.11 -7.37 1.91
CA ILE A 162 10.41 -7.63 1.26
C ILE A 162 11.06 -6.31 0.84
N ALA A 163 10.33 -5.45 0.15
CA ALA A 163 10.83 -4.17 -0.33
C ALA A 163 11.28 -3.24 0.81
N ALA A 164 10.57 -3.25 1.94
CA ALA A 164 10.97 -2.50 3.14
C ALA A 164 12.34 -2.96 3.66
N SER A 165 12.58 -4.29 3.69
CA SER A 165 13.86 -4.86 4.07
C SER A 165 14.98 -4.57 3.06
N MET A 166 14.66 -4.61 1.74
CA MET A 166 15.59 -4.19 0.68
C MET A 166 15.98 -2.72 0.85
N MET A 167 15.02 -1.82 1.06
CA MET A 167 15.28 -0.39 1.26
C MET A 167 16.15 -0.14 2.50
N LYS A 168 15.88 -0.86 3.60
CA LYS A 168 16.66 -0.77 4.84
C LYS A 168 18.12 -1.18 4.61
N ASN A 169 18.38 -2.20 3.79
CA ASN A 169 19.72 -2.72 3.56
C ASN A 169 20.49 -2.02 2.44
N TRP A 170 19.83 -1.70 1.31
CA TRP A 170 20.54 -1.31 0.09
C TRP A 170 20.43 0.17 -0.24
N LEU A 171 19.44 0.88 0.34
CA LEU A 171 19.15 2.28 0.00
C LEU A 171 19.29 3.23 1.20
N GLN A 172 20.14 2.88 2.17
CA GLN A 172 20.47 3.77 3.27
C GLN A 172 21.12 5.06 2.73
N GLY A 173 20.63 6.21 3.22
CA GLY A 173 21.12 7.52 2.78
C GLY A 173 20.58 8.01 1.45
N VAL A 174 19.86 7.19 0.66
CA VAL A 174 19.19 7.61 -0.56
C VAL A 174 17.92 8.37 -0.20
N LYS A 175 17.72 9.54 -0.82
CA LYS A 175 16.53 10.36 -0.58
C LYS A 175 15.26 9.58 -0.93
N PRO A 176 14.23 9.56 -0.08
CA PRO A 176 12.98 8.83 -0.35
C PRO A 176 12.31 9.23 -1.67
N LEU A 177 12.41 10.50 -2.05
CA LEU A 177 11.89 10.98 -3.34
C LEU A 177 12.61 10.33 -4.53
N ALA A 178 13.93 10.09 -4.44
CA ALA A 178 14.68 9.41 -5.50
C ALA A 178 14.27 7.93 -5.60
N VAL A 179 14.10 7.25 -4.46
CA VAL A 179 13.62 5.87 -4.43
C VAL A 179 12.22 5.78 -5.03
N ALA A 180 11.28 6.64 -4.63
CA ALA A 180 9.92 6.59 -5.14
C ALA A 180 9.86 6.91 -6.65
N THR A 181 10.50 8.00 -7.09
CA THR A 181 10.50 8.38 -8.51
C THR A 181 11.14 7.29 -9.37
N GLY A 182 12.30 6.78 -8.94
CA GLY A 182 12.99 5.71 -9.65
C GLY A 182 12.19 4.41 -9.68
N SER A 183 11.58 4.03 -8.56
CA SER A 183 10.71 2.84 -8.48
C SER A 183 9.52 2.92 -9.43
N GLN A 184 8.85 4.08 -9.53
CA GLN A 184 7.75 4.27 -10.48
C GLN A 184 8.26 4.22 -11.94
N ALA A 185 9.38 4.87 -12.24
CA ALA A 185 9.96 4.87 -13.59
C ALA A 185 10.37 3.46 -14.03
N PHE A 186 11.10 2.72 -13.20
CA PHE A 186 11.50 1.35 -13.52
C PHE A 186 10.31 0.40 -13.62
N ALA A 187 9.31 0.52 -12.72
CA ALA A 187 8.09 -0.26 -12.81
C ALA A 187 7.35 0.00 -14.13
N SER A 188 7.26 1.26 -14.57
CA SER A 188 6.64 1.63 -15.85
C SER A 188 7.37 0.97 -17.04
N ILE A 189 8.71 1.00 -17.04
CA ILE A 189 9.52 0.37 -18.09
C ILE A 189 9.33 -1.16 -18.08
N MET A 190 9.37 -1.79 -16.91
CA MET A 190 9.22 -3.25 -16.77
C MET A 190 7.82 -3.73 -17.17
N LEU A 191 6.79 -2.93 -16.94
CA LEU A 191 5.41 -3.27 -17.27
C LEU A 191 5.03 -2.93 -18.71
N ALA A 192 5.79 -2.08 -19.40
CA ALA A 192 5.49 -1.66 -20.77
C ALA A 192 5.26 -2.83 -21.74
N PRO A 193 6.10 -3.89 -21.81
CA PRO A 193 5.86 -5.00 -22.73
C PRO A 193 4.55 -5.74 -22.41
N PHE A 194 4.22 -5.95 -21.12
CA PHE A 194 2.97 -6.60 -20.71
C PHE A 194 1.75 -5.72 -21.01
N ALA A 195 1.86 -4.42 -20.78
CA ALA A 195 0.80 -3.46 -21.08
C ALA A 195 0.53 -3.40 -22.60
N LEU A 196 1.58 -3.34 -23.43
CA LEU A 196 1.44 -3.33 -24.88
C LEU A 196 0.85 -4.64 -25.43
N ALA A 197 1.17 -5.77 -24.81
CA ALA A 197 0.63 -7.08 -25.22
C ALA A 197 -0.83 -7.28 -24.79
N THR A 198 -1.32 -6.49 -23.83
CA THR A 198 -2.67 -6.65 -23.25
C THR A 198 -3.50 -5.36 -23.35
N LEU A 199 -3.27 -4.57 -24.38
CA LEU A 199 -4.07 -3.37 -24.63
C LEU A 199 -5.55 -3.73 -24.76
N PRO A 200 -6.45 -2.94 -24.14
CA PRO A 200 -7.88 -3.20 -24.26
C PRO A 200 -8.33 -3.04 -25.72
N ALA A 201 -9.25 -3.91 -26.15
CA ALA A 201 -9.76 -3.90 -27.53
C ALA A 201 -10.57 -2.62 -27.85
N THR A 202 -11.14 -2.01 -26.82
CA THR A 202 -11.91 -0.76 -26.92
C THR A 202 -11.28 0.29 -26.01
N MET A 203 -11.37 1.55 -26.39
CA MET A 203 -10.88 2.64 -25.54
C MET A 203 -11.67 2.67 -24.22
N PRO A 204 -10.99 2.72 -23.07
CA PRO A 204 -11.65 2.86 -21.78
C PRO A 204 -12.52 4.11 -21.72
N SER A 205 -13.60 4.05 -20.97
CA SER A 205 -14.56 5.15 -20.78
C SER A 205 -13.89 6.36 -20.10
N ASN A 206 -14.50 7.52 -20.24
CA ASN A 206 -14.07 8.73 -19.53
C ASN A 206 -14.05 8.52 -18.01
N ASN A 207 -15.00 7.75 -17.47
CA ASN A 207 -15.02 7.42 -16.05
C ASN A 207 -13.81 6.58 -15.64
N ALA A 208 -13.46 5.56 -16.42
CA ALA A 208 -12.26 4.76 -16.17
C ALA A 208 -10.97 5.60 -16.24
N TRP A 209 -10.88 6.52 -17.22
CA TRP A 209 -9.75 7.45 -17.33
C TRP A 209 -9.65 8.41 -16.14
N ILE A 210 -10.75 8.99 -15.68
CA ILE A 210 -10.76 9.86 -14.49
C ILE A 210 -10.21 9.09 -13.27
N ASN A 211 -10.67 7.86 -13.07
CA ASN A 211 -10.21 7.02 -11.97
C ASN A 211 -8.74 6.61 -12.11
N ALA A 212 -8.28 6.27 -13.32
CA ALA A 212 -6.87 5.95 -13.59
C ALA A 212 -5.94 7.15 -13.32
N VAL A 213 -6.33 8.35 -13.75
CA VAL A 213 -5.59 9.60 -13.52
C VAL A 213 -5.62 9.98 -12.03
N ALA A 214 -6.76 9.85 -11.36
CA ALA A 214 -6.88 10.08 -9.92
C ALA A 214 -5.98 9.11 -9.12
N LEU A 215 -5.95 7.83 -9.52
CA LEU A 215 -5.07 6.82 -8.94
C LEU A 215 -3.58 7.16 -9.14
N ALA A 216 -3.21 7.59 -10.34
CA ALA A 216 -1.83 7.89 -10.71
C ALA A 216 -1.32 9.19 -10.07
N ILE A 217 -2.03 10.27 -10.27
CA ILE A 217 -1.61 11.61 -9.82
C ILE A 217 -1.93 11.77 -8.33
N GLY A 218 -3.17 11.52 -7.92
CA GLY A 218 -3.61 11.65 -6.53
C GLY A 218 -3.03 10.53 -5.66
N GLY A 219 -3.41 9.28 -5.95
CA GLY A 219 -3.09 8.11 -5.14
C GLY A 219 -1.61 7.72 -5.12
N THR A 220 -0.80 8.22 -6.07
CA THR A 220 0.63 7.90 -6.14
C THR A 220 1.49 9.17 -6.12
N GLY A 221 1.41 10.05 -7.11
CA GLY A 221 2.27 11.22 -7.21
C GLY A 221 2.15 12.16 -6.01
N ILE A 222 0.96 12.75 -5.81
CA ILE A 222 0.70 13.71 -4.73
C ILE A 222 0.79 13.01 -3.36
N ALA A 223 0.29 11.78 -3.25
CA ALA A 223 0.35 11.02 -2.02
C ALA A 223 1.79 10.82 -1.53
N TYR A 224 2.73 10.48 -2.41
CA TYR A 224 4.15 10.37 -2.01
C TYR A 224 4.74 11.71 -1.59
N ILE A 225 4.40 12.82 -2.27
CA ILE A 225 4.87 14.16 -1.87
C ILE A 225 4.37 14.49 -0.45
N LEU A 226 3.08 14.24 -0.17
CA LEU A 226 2.50 14.45 1.17
C LEU A 226 3.15 13.54 2.21
N TYR A 227 3.36 12.27 1.88
CA TYR A 227 3.98 11.31 2.78
C TYR A 227 5.41 11.67 3.14
N PHE A 228 6.24 12.07 2.17
CA PHE A 228 7.60 12.50 2.43
C PHE A 228 7.66 13.80 3.23
N LYS A 229 6.74 14.74 2.96
CA LYS A 229 6.59 15.93 3.79
C LYS A 229 6.24 15.56 5.23
N LEU A 230 5.27 14.67 5.41
CA LEU A 230 4.86 14.20 6.74
C LEU A 230 6.04 13.50 7.47
N ILE A 231 6.84 12.68 6.77
CA ILE A 231 8.05 12.09 7.35
C ILE A 231 9.04 13.18 7.80
N ALA A 232 9.24 14.22 7.00
CA ALA A 232 10.16 15.32 7.33
C ALA A 232 9.66 16.12 8.55
N ASP A 233 8.36 16.38 8.64
CA ASP A 233 7.77 17.23 9.69
C ASP A 233 7.61 16.49 11.03
N VAL A 234 7.23 15.22 11.04
CA VAL A 234 6.89 14.48 12.27
C VAL A 234 7.70 13.20 12.52
N GLY A 235 8.57 12.84 11.58
CA GLY A 235 9.39 11.64 11.60
C GLY A 235 8.67 10.39 11.08
N PRO A 236 9.43 9.37 10.63
CA PRO A 236 8.89 8.17 9.98
C PRO A 236 7.97 7.36 10.89
N ALA A 237 8.29 7.28 12.20
CA ALA A 237 7.49 6.50 13.16
C ALA A 237 6.07 7.05 13.37
N LYS A 238 5.85 8.36 13.17
CA LYS A 238 4.52 8.96 13.24
C LYS A 238 3.85 8.95 11.87
N ALA A 239 4.59 9.20 10.79
CA ALA A 239 4.05 9.20 9.44
C ALA A 239 3.45 7.84 9.05
N ILE A 240 4.08 6.72 9.43
CA ILE A 240 3.61 5.38 9.11
C ILE A 240 2.24 5.04 9.75
N THR A 241 1.79 5.82 10.75
CA THR A 241 0.47 5.62 11.36
C THR A 241 -0.68 5.86 10.37
N VAL A 242 -0.42 6.50 9.23
CA VAL A 242 -1.38 6.61 8.13
C VAL A 242 -1.91 5.23 7.70
N ALA A 243 -1.07 4.20 7.73
CA ALA A 243 -1.44 2.84 7.33
C ALA A 243 -2.61 2.26 8.14
N TYR A 244 -2.83 2.71 9.38
CA TYR A 244 -3.98 2.29 10.20
C TYR A 244 -5.29 2.98 9.80
N LEU A 245 -5.21 4.15 9.17
CA LEU A 245 -6.38 4.91 8.73
C LEU A 245 -6.80 4.55 7.30
N VAL A 246 -5.88 4.05 6.48
CA VAL A 246 -6.17 3.65 5.09
C VAL A 246 -7.34 2.67 4.97
N PRO A 247 -7.43 1.58 5.77
CA PRO A 247 -8.58 0.68 5.71
C PRO A 247 -9.90 1.36 6.07
N LEU A 248 -9.87 2.24 7.08
CA LEU A 248 -11.06 3.00 7.46
C LEU A 248 -11.61 3.82 6.29
N PHE A 249 -10.74 4.58 5.61
CA PHE A 249 -11.14 5.34 4.44
C PHE A 249 -11.49 4.46 3.25
N GLY A 250 -10.81 3.32 3.03
CA GLY A 250 -11.17 2.37 1.99
C GLY A 250 -12.59 1.83 2.17
N ILE A 251 -12.98 1.53 3.42
CA ILE A 251 -14.34 1.14 3.78
C ILE A 251 -15.33 2.29 3.55
N ILE A 252 -15.04 3.48 4.11
CA ILE A 252 -15.93 4.65 3.99
C ILE A 252 -16.20 4.97 2.52
N TRP A 253 -15.16 5.05 1.71
CA TRP A 253 -15.32 5.34 0.27
C TRP A 253 -16.01 4.20 -0.49
N GLY A 254 -15.72 2.93 -0.16
CA GLY A 254 -16.39 1.77 -0.75
C GLY A 254 -17.90 1.81 -0.52
N VAL A 255 -18.31 2.06 0.72
CA VAL A 255 -19.74 2.19 1.08
C VAL A 255 -20.39 3.42 0.42
N LEU A 256 -19.73 4.59 0.51
CA LEU A 256 -20.33 5.84 0.05
C LEU A 256 -20.38 5.98 -1.48
N LEU A 257 -19.33 5.54 -2.18
CA LEU A 257 -19.19 5.79 -3.63
C LEU A 257 -19.53 4.58 -4.49
N LEU A 258 -19.29 3.37 -4.00
CA LEU A 258 -19.58 2.13 -4.73
C LEU A 258 -20.78 1.35 -4.14
N GLN A 259 -21.39 1.85 -3.05
CA GLN A 259 -22.50 1.19 -2.35
C GLN A 259 -22.15 -0.25 -1.93
N GLU A 260 -20.87 -0.47 -1.55
CA GLU A 260 -20.40 -1.79 -1.09
C GLU A 260 -21.07 -2.15 0.24
N HIS A 261 -21.56 -3.38 0.34
CA HIS A 261 -22.13 -3.93 1.57
C HIS A 261 -21.09 -4.81 2.27
N LEU A 262 -20.54 -4.29 3.36
CA LEU A 262 -19.61 -5.07 4.18
C LEU A 262 -20.38 -5.92 5.20
N SER A 263 -20.09 -7.21 5.20
CA SER A 263 -20.67 -8.11 6.20
C SER A 263 -20.08 -7.86 7.59
N ALA A 264 -20.79 -8.30 8.61
CA ALA A 264 -20.28 -8.30 9.98
C ALA A 264 -18.97 -9.08 10.11
N GLN A 265 -18.80 -10.19 9.37
CA GLN A 265 -17.57 -10.98 9.36
C GLN A 265 -16.39 -10.20 8.77
N THR A 266 -16.60 -9.45 7.68
CA THR A 266 -15.56 -8.55 7.12
C THR A 266 -15.13 -7.51 8.14
N ILE A 267 -16.08 -6.91 8.87
CA ILE A 267 -15.78 -5.91 9.91
C ILE A 267 -15.00 -6.54 11.06
N VAL A 268 -15.44 -7.69 11.58
CA VAL A 268 -14.74 -8.42 12.66
C VAL A 268 -13.34 -8.82 12.22
N GLY A 269 -13.18 -9.44 11.05
CA GLY A 269 -11.88 -9.81 10.52
C GLY A 269 -10.96 -8.60 10.31
N GLY A 270 -11.51 -7.47 9.82
CA GLY A 270 -10.79 -6.20 9.69
C GLY A 270 -10.29 -5.65 11.02
N ILE A 271 -11.13 -5.66 12.06
CA ILE A 271 -10.74 -5.26 13.42
C ILE A 271 -9.61 -6.17 13.94
N MET A 272 -9.72 -7.49 13.74
CA MET A 272 -8.67 -8.44 14.13
C MET A 272 -7.35 -8.18 13.41
N ILE A 273 -7.37 -7.89 12.10
CA ILE A 273 -6.17 -7.52 11.33
C ILE A 273 -5.55 -6.24 11.90
N LEU A 274 -6.33 -5.19 12.13
CA LEU A 274 -5.82 -3.92 12.66
C LEU A 274 -5.24 -4.07 14.07
N LEU A 275 -5.88 -4.86 14.95
CA LEU A 275 -5.35 -5.22 16.26
C LEU A 275 -4.05 -6.02 16.13
N GLY A 276 -4.02 -7.00 15.24
CA GLY A 276 -2.84 -7.81 14.93
C GLY A 276 -1.66 -6.94 14.49
N VAL A 277 -1.89 -6.00 13.58
CA VAL A 277 -0.89 -5.03 13.12
C VAL A 277 -0.41 -4.13 14.27
N ALA A 278 -1.31 -3.62 15.10
CA ALA A 278 -0.97 -2.76 16.23
C ALA A 278 -0.11 -3.47 17.29
N LEU A 279 -0.37 -4.77 17.53
CA LEU A 279 0.45 -5.62 18.41
C LEU A 279 1.80 -5.96 17.77
N THR A 280 1.81 -6.29 16.46
CA THR A 280 3.02 -6.66 15.73
C THR A 280 4.00 -5.49 15.64
N THR A 281 3.52 -4.30 15.38
CA THR A 281 4.35 -3.08 15.28
C THR A 281 4.71 -2.48 16.64
N GLY A 282 4.13 -2.99 17.72
CA GLY A 282 4.41 -2.55 19.10
C GLY A 282 3.84 -1.18 19.47
N VAL A 283 2.92 -0.64 18.66
CA VAL A 283 2.28 0.67 18.95
C VAL A 283 1.56 0.66 20.30
N LEU A 284 0.89 -0.45 20.63
CA LEU A 284 0.18 -0.61 21.91
C LEU A 284 1.13 -0.80 23.10
N THR A 285 2.26 -1.48 22.89
CA THR A 285 3.23 -1.77 23.97
C THR A 285 4.10 -0.57 24.32
N LYS A 286 4.43 0.28 23.37
CA LYS A 286 5.17 1.53 23.61
C LYS A 286 4.36 2.54 24.47
N ARG A 287 3.04 2.62 24.27
CA ARG A 287 2.15 3.45 25.12
C ARG A 287 2.16 3.01 26.57
N ARG A 288 2.14 1.71 26.84
CA ARG A 288 2.11 1.16 28.21
C ARG A 288 3.41 1.43 28.99
N LYS A 289 4.57 1.46 28.31
CA LYS A 289 5.86 1.83 28.93
C LYS A 289 5.93 3.31 29.28
N LYS A 290 5.40 4.19 28.42
CA LYS A 290 5.42 5.64 28.65
C LYS A 290 4.48 6.04 29.80
N SER A 291 3.29 5.46 29.87
CA SER A 291 2.34 5.70 30.97
C SER A 291 2.86 5.25 32.34
N LYS A 292 3.63 4.16 32.39
CA LYS A 292 4.26 3.69 33.64
C LYS A 292 5.45 4.54 34.10
N LEU A 293 6.11 5.25 33.20
CA LEU A 293 7.20 6.17 33.53
C LEU A 293 6.69 7.58 33.94
N GLU A 294 5.49 7.94 33.52
CA GLU A 294 4.83 9.20 33.92
C GLU A 294 4.02 9.06 35.24
N SER A 295 3.81 7.82 35.71
CA SER A 295 3.11 7.49 36.95
C SER A 295 4.04 7.03 38.11
N ALA A 296 5.35 6.99 37.89
CA ALA A 296 6.38 6.70 38.88
C ALA A 296 7.26 7.93 39.15
#